data_2e56692b11df516fc97c2d20012ec6fd
#
_entry.id   2e56692b11df516fc97c2d20012ec6fd
#
_cell.length_a   1.000
_cell.length_b   1.000
_cell.length_c   1.000
_cell.angle_alpha   90.00
_cell.angle_beta   90.00
_cell.angle_gamma   90.00
#
_symmetry.space_group_name_H-M   'P 1'
#
loop_
_entity.id
_entity.type
_entity.pdbx_description
1 polymer ?
#
loop_
_entity_poly.entity_id
_entity_poly.type
_entity_poly.pdbx_seq_one_letter_code
_entity_poly.pdbx_strand_id
1 'polypeptide(L)'
;DIIISYSDILYNYKDLKNLIKSKKDITTLIDFNWKKTWKKKGKLLEDSETLKIKNQKIVSIGKKTRNIKDIDGRFIGITKFSSNIIKKLQNIYQSHLKKNPGKFKKMDMTNFFNFLIKKNFAIFFTKSNKQWYEFDDKGDLDSFLVK
;
A
#
# COMPACT_ATOMS: atom_id res chain seq x y z
N ASP A 1 -8.25 8.46 14.25
CA ASP A 1 -7.50 7.80 13.19
C ASP A 1 -8.39 6.82 12.43
N ILE A 2 -8.10 6.59 11.16
CA ILE A 2 -8.78 5.59 10.33
C ILE A 2 -7.72 4.63 9.79
N ILE A 3 -8.05 3.34 9.76
CA ILE A 3 -7.25 2.33 9.06
C ILE A 3 -8.07 1.81 7.90
N ILE A 4 -7.48 1.81 6.71
CA ILE A 4 -8.03 1.20 5.51
C ILE A 4 -7.19 -0.04 5.23
N SER A 5 -7.86 -1.18 5.08
CA SER A 5 -7.24 -2.46 4.72
C SER A 5 -7.92 -3.04 3.49
N TYR A 6 -7.15 -3.64 2.61
CA TYR A 6 -7.70 -4.51 1.58
C TYR A 6 -8.38 -5.71 2.23
N SER A 7 -9.38 -6.28 1.59
CA SER A 7 -10.19 -7.37 2.13
C SER A 7 -9.60 -8.76 1.89
N ASP A 8 -8.68 -8.86 0.95
CA ASP A 8 -8.04 -10.07 0.45
C ASP A 8 -6.65 -10.33 1.03
N ILE A 9 -6.31 -9.65 2.12
CA ILE A 9 -5.02 -9.78 2.79
C ILE A 9 -5.15 -10.35 4.20
N LEU A 10 -4.19 -11.20 4.57
CA LEU A 10 -3.98 -11.67 5.94
C LEU A 10 -2.63 -11.16 6.42
N TYR A 11 -2.59 -10.45 7.53
CA TYR A 11 -1.38 -9.84 8.08
C TYR A 11 -1.24 -10.08 9.58
N ASN A 12 -0.02 -9.90 10.09
CA ASN A 12 0.25 -10.16 11.49
C ASN A 12 -0.21 -9.01 12.39
N TYR A 13 -0.84 -9.33 13.51
CA TYR A 13 -1.27 -8.36 14.51
C TYR A 13 -0.15 -7.42 14.99
N LYS A 14 1.10 -7.91 15.10
CA LYS A 14 2.24 -7.07 15.53
C LYS A 14 2.53 -5.95 14.53
N ASP A 15 2.38 -6.22 13.24
CA ASP A 15 2.57 -5.21 12.20
C ASP A 15 1.46 -4.16 12.24
N LEU A 16 0.20 -4.58 12.46
CA LEU A 16 -0.92 -3.67 12.69
C LEU A 16 -0.68 -2.78 13.92
N LYS A 17 -0.23 -3.38 15.03
CA LYS A 17 0.09 -2.62 16.25
C LYS A 17 1.18 -1.56 16.02
N ASN A 18 2.20 -1.87 15.22
CA ASN A 18 3.23 -0.92 14.85
C ASN A 18 2.69 0.21 13.96
N LEU A 19 1.80 -0.12 13.03
CA LEU A 19 1.13 0.87 12.18
C LEU A 19 0.29 1.85 13.04
N ILE A 20 -0.49 1.34 13.98
CA ILE A 20 -1.34 2.15 14.90
C ILE A 20 -0.50 3.12 15.72
N LYS A 21 0.67 2.69 16.21
CA LYS A 21 1.58 3.53 17.01
C LYS A 21 2.25 4.66 16.24
N SER A 22 2.21 4.66 14.92
CA SER A 22 2.80 5.73 14.11
C SER A 22 2.19 7.09 14.46
N LYS A 23 3.04 8.09 14.68
CA LYS A 23 2.64 9.49 14.91
C LYS A 23 2.54 10.32 13.62
N LYS A 24 2.72 9.68 12.46
CA LYS A 24 2.65 10.34 11.15
C LYS A 24 1.23 10.38 10.63
N ASP A 25 0.91 11.39 9.85
CA ASP A 25 -0.45 11.60 9.31
C ASP A 25 -0.91 10.50 8.36
N ILE A 26 -0.02 10.05 7.48
CA ILE A 26 -0.28 8.95 6.55
C ILE A 26 0.85 7.95 6.71
N THR A 27 0.51 6.74 7.11
CA THR A 27 1.49 5.64 7.27
C THR A 27 0.93 4.36 6.70
N THR A 28 1.74 3.65 5.93
CA THR A 28 1.37 2.36 5.35
C THR A 28 2.35 1.26 5.75
N LEU A 29 1.96 -0.01 5.61
CA LEU A 29 2.86 -1.15 5.78
C LEU A 29 3.55 -1.50 4.47
N ILE A 30 4.89 -1.70 4.54
CA ILE A 30 5.72 -2.10 3.41
C ILE A 30 6.52 -3.35 3.77
N ASP A 31 6.43 -4.36 2.91
CA ASP A 31 7.26 -5.56 2.97
C ASP A 31 8.56 -5.35 2.17
N PHE A 32 9.69 -5.38 2.85
CA PHE A 32 11.02 -5.31 2.23
C PHE A 32 11.57 -6.70 1.88
N ASN A 33 10.96 -7.76 2.41
CA ASN A 33 11.34 -9.15 2.13
C ASN A 33 10.53 -9.77 0.98
N TRP A 34 9.70 -8.96 0.30
CA TRP A 34 8.77 -9.36 -0.75
C TRP A 34 9.39 -10.29 -1.81
N LYS A 35 10.66 -10.08 -2.18
CA LYS A 35 11.37 -10.90 -3.17
C LYS A 35 11.39 -12.38 -2.79
N LYS A 36 11.58 -12.69 -1.51
CA LYS A 36 11.62 -14.06 -1.01
C LYS A 36 10.26 -14.74 -1.14
N THR A 37 9.19 -14.01 -0.83
CA THR A 37 7.82 -14.50 -0.89
C THR A 37 7.37 -14.70 -2.34
N TRP A 38 7.59 -13.70 -3.20
CA TRP A 38 7.18 -13.75 -4.61
C TRP A 38 7.99 -14.71 -5.47
N LYS A 39 9.28 -14.89 -5.16
CA LYS A 39 10.09 -15.92 -5.82
C LYS A 39 9.51 -17.33 -5.58
N LYS A 40 8.98 -17.59 -4.39
CA LYS A 40 8.31 -18.86 -4.08
C LYS A 40 6.99 -19.05 -4.85
N LYS A 41 6.27 -17.97 -5.15
CA LYS A 41 5.03 -18.01 -5.96
C LYS A 41 5.29 -18.19 -7.46
N GLY A 42 6.56 -18.12 -7.94
CA GLY A 42 6.89 -18.17 -9.37
C GLY A 42 6.50 -16.93 -10.18
N LYS A 43 5.87 -15.94 -9.53
CA LYS A 43 5.27 -14.74 -10.16
C LYS A 43 6.06 -13.46 -9.86
N LEU A 44 7.38 -13.52 -9.68
CA LEU A 44 8.19 -12.43 -9.10
C LEU A 44 7.96 -11.05 -9.74
N LEU A 45 7.66 -11.00 -11.04
CA LEU A 45 7.49 -9.72 -11.77
C LEU A 45 6.18 -9.62 -12.56
N GLU A 46 5.32 -10.62 -12.56
CA GLU A 46 4.10 -10.61 -13.38
C GLU A 46 3.10 -9.54 -12.94
N ASP A 47 2.94 -9.36 -11.61
CA ASP A 47 2.04 -8.36 -11.01
C ASP A 47 2.79 -7.38 -10.10
N SER A 48 4.04 -7.08 -10.45
CA SER A 48 4.83 -6.15 -9.65
C SER A 48 4.58 -4.70 -10.02
N GLU A 49 4.40 -3.90 -9.00
CA GLU A 49 4.27 -2.46 -9.11
C GLU A 49 5.51 -1.75 -8.56
N THR A 50 5.82 -0.60 -9.14
CA THR A 50 6.88 0.26 -8.63
C THR A 50 6.57 0.73 -7.22
N LEU A 51 7.59 0.82 -6.39
CA LEU A 51 7.56 1.54 -5.12
C LEU A 51 8.92 2.16 -4.87
N LYS A 52 8.96 3.48 -4.82
CA LYS A 52 10.19 4.23 -4.58
C LYS A 52 10.16 4.96 -3.26
N ILE A 53 11.25 4.83 -2.52
CA ILE A 53 11.42 5.43 -1.20
C ILE A 53 12.60 6.41 -1.23
N LYS A 54 12.38 7.61 -0.68
CA LYS A 54 13.43 8.61 -0.44
C LYS A 54 13.19 9.28 0.90
N ASN A 55 14.23 9.41 1.73
CA ASN A 55 14.16 10.06 3.04
C ASN A 55 12.98 9.55 3.90
N GLN A 56 12.84 8.22 4.00
CA GLN A 56 11.78 7.54 4.76
C GLN A 56 10.34 7.86 4.31
N LYS A 57 10.17 8.32 3.08
CA LYS A 57 8.86 8.60 2.48
C LYS A 57 8.71 7.86 1.18
N ILE A 58 7.49 7.45 0.86
CA ILE A 58 7.15 6.94 -0.45
C ILE A 58 7.04 8.14 -1.39
N VAL A 59 7.78 8.09 -2.51
CA VAL A 59 7.81 9.16 -3.52
C VAL A 59 7.14 8.76 -4.83
N SER A 60 6.92 7.48 -5.07
CA SER A 60 6.17 6.94 -6.21
C SER A 60 5.74 5.51 -5.92
N ILE A 61 4.56 5.10 -6.42
CA ILE A 61 3.98 3.78 -6.20
C ILE A 61 3.00 3.41 -7.33
N GLY A 62 2.77 2.12 -7.59
CA GLY A 62 1.61 1.61 -8.33
C GLY A 62 1.72 1.67 -9.85
N LYS A 63 2.91 1.80 -10.44
CA LYS A 63 3.11 1.63 -11.88
C LYS A 63 3.58 0.21 -12.16
N LYS A 64 2.96 -0.49 -13.10
CA LYS A 64 3.44 -1.80 -13.53
C LYS A 64 4.90 -1.72 -13.95
N THR A 65 5.72 -2.66 -13.52
CA THR A 65 7.13 -2.74 -13.86
C THR A 65 7.60 -4.19 -13.95
N ARG A 66 8.56 -4.43 -14.86
CA ARG A 66 9.33 -5.68 -14.93
C ARG A 66 10.76 -5.49 -14.43
N ASN A 67 11.10 -4.30 -13.96
CA ASN A 67 12.44 -3.99 -13.46
C ASN A 67 12.46 -4.02 -11.94
N ILE A 68 13.14 -5.00 -11.36
CA ILE A 68 13.26 -5.18 -9.92
C ILE A 68 13.92 -3.99 -9.21
N LYS A 69 14.73 -3.20 -9.95
CA LYS A 69 15.37 -1.99 -9.42
C LYS A 69 14.35 -0.87 -9.11
N ASP A 70 13.14 -0.95 -9.66
CA ASP A 70 12.08 0.04 -9.44
C ASP A 70 11.22 -0.27 -8.21
N ILE A 71 11.57 -1.34 -7.46
CA ILE A 71 10.77 -1.85 -6.36
C ILE A 71 11.62 -1.88 -5.09
N ASP A 72 11.56 -0.81 -4.31
CA ASP A 72 12.27 -0.72 -3.02
C ASP A 72 11.59 -1.56 -1.91
N GLY A 73 10.30 -1.85 -2.07
CA GLY A 73 9.48 -2.69 -1.19
C GLY A 73 8.11 -2.94 -1.79
N ARG A 74 7.26 -3.75 -1.13
CA ARG A 74 5.89 -4.01 -1.57
C ARG A 74 4.87 -3.42 -0.60
N PHE A 75 3.92 -2.67 -1.11
CA PHE A 75 2.75 -2.24 -0.37
C PHE A 75 1.85 -3.45 -0.12
N ILE A 76 1.41 -3.63 1.12
CA ILE A 76 0.62 -4.80 1.51
C ILE A 76 -0.87 -4.49 1.70
N GLY A 77 -1.34 -3.36 1.22
CA GLY A 77 -2.76 -3.05 1.20
C GLY A 77 -3.34 -2.49 2.51
N ILE A 78 -2.50 -2.04 3.47
CA ILE A 78 -3.01 -1.47 4.72
C ILE A 78 -2.38 -0.12 5.04
N THR A 79 -3.21 0.87 5.36
CA THR A 79 -2.79 2.26 5.60
C THR A 79 -3.56 2.88 6.75
N LYS A 80 -2.85 3.63 7.58
CA LYS A 80 -3.40 4.47 8.63
C LYS A 80 -3.40 5.93 8.19
N PHE A 81 -4.51 6.62 8.44
CA PHE A 81 -4.66 8.06 8.34
C PHE A 81 -4.95 8.63 9.72
N SER A 82 -4.21 9.64 10.15
CA SER A 82 -4.48 10.31 11.42
C SER A 82 -5.78 11.11 11.36
N SER A 83 -6.43 11.29 12.51
CA SER A 83 -7.63 12.15 12.62
C SER A 83 -7.39 13.58 12.11
N ASN A 84 -6.17 14.10 12.31
CA ASN A 84 -5.81 15.44 11.92
C ASN A 84 -5.88 15.69 10.41
N ILE A 85 -5.61 14.68 9.59
CA ILE A 85 -5.55 14.85 8.14
C ILE A 85 -6.85 14.48 7.42
N ILE A 86 -7.75 13.74 8.05
CA ILE A 86 -8.94 13.16 7.40
C ILE A 86 -9.79 14.23 6.74
N LYS A 87 -10.14 15.30 7.46
CA LYS A 87 -10.97 16.37 6.90
C LYS A 87 -10.32 17.07 5.71
N LYS A 88 -9.00 17.27 5.76
CA LYS A 88 -8.24 17.84 4.64
C LYS A 88 -8.26 16.92 3.43
N LEU A 89 -8.09 15.61 3.63
CA LEU A 89 -8.15 14.62 2.55
C LEU A 89 -9.56 14.54 1.94
N GLN A 90 -10.61 14.54 2.76
CA GLN A 90 -11.99 14.57 2.31
C GLN A 90 -12.27 15.79 1.43
N ASN A 91 -11.89 16.99 1.85
CA ASN A 91 -12.09 18.22 1.10
C ASN A 91 -11.37 18.17 -0.25
N ILE A 92 -10.13 17.72 -0.28
CA ILE A 92 -9.34 17.58 -1.51
C ILE A 92 -9.98 16.55 -2.44
N TYR A 93 -10.35 15.38 -1.92
CA TYR A 93 -11.00 14.33 -2.69
C TYR A 93 -12.31 14.82 -3.29
N GLN A 94 -13.20 15.40 -2.49
CA GLN A 94 -14.49 15.91 -2.94
C GLN A 94 -14.36 17.01 -4.00
N SER A 95 -13.42 17.94 -3.81
CA SER A 95 -13.15 18.99 -4.79
C SER A 95 -12.73 18.43 -6.16
N HIS A 96 -11.89 17.38 -6.17
CA HIS A 96 -11.42 16.76 -7.40
C HIS A 96 -12.46 15.80 -8.00
N LEU A 97 -13.24 15.10 -7.17
CA LEU A 97 -14.34 14.27 -7.59
C LEU A 97 -15.39 15.07 -8.38
N LYS A 98 -15.74 16.28 -7.91
CA LYS A 98 -16.66 17.19 -8.62
C LYS A 98 -16.13 17.60 -10.00
N LYS A 99 -14.81 17.83 -10.12
CA LYS A 99 -14.18 18.25 -11.38
C LYS A 99 -13.98 17.11 -12.37
N ASN A 100 -13.71 15.91 -11.90
CA ASN A 100 -13.36 14.75 -12.71
C ASN A 100 -13.98 13.45 -12.15
N PRO A 101 -15.32 13.31 -12.16
CA PRO A 101 -15.99 12.21 -11.46
C PRO A 101 -15.59 10.81 -11.99
N GLY A 102 -15.41 10.67 -13.29
CA GLY A 102 -15.05 9.39 -13.93
C GLY A 102 -13.68 8.86 -13.46
N LYS A 103 -12.71 9.76 -13.31
CA LYS A 103 -11.36 9.42 -12.87
C LYS A 103 -11.31 9.09 -11.38
N PHE A 104 -11.96 9.92 -10.55
CA PHE A 104 -11.85 9.80 -9.09
C PHE A 104 -12.68 8.64 -8.52
N LYS A 105 -13.84 8.30 -9.10
CA LYS A 105 -14.64 7.14 -8.69
C LYS A 105 -13.94 5.79 -8.90
N LYS A 106 -13.03 5.72 -9.88
CA LYS A 106 -12.28 4.49 -10.23
C LYS A 106 -10.84 4.51 -9.71
N MET A 107 -10.48 5.48 -8.88
CA MET A 107 -9.11 5.62 -8.38
C MET A 107 -8.83 4.59 -7.29
N ASP A 108 -7.89 3.70 -7.55
CA ASP A 108 -7.34 2.77 -6.56
C ASP A 108 -6.43 3.49 -5.53
N MET A 109 -6.00 2.76 -4.51
CA MET A 109 -5.22 3.33 -3.41
C MET A 109 -3.83 3.80 -3.87
N THR A 110 -3.18 3.09 -4.77
CA THR A 110 -1.83 3.46 -5.23
C THR A 110 -1.86 4.72 -6.10
N ASN A 111 -2.87 4.87 -6.93
CA ASN A 111 -3.15 6.10 -7.68
C ASN A 111 -3.53 7.26 -6.75
N PHE A 112 -4.28 7.00 -5.68
CA PHE A 112 -4.58 8.01 -4.67
C PHE A 112 -3.32 8.46 -3.94
N PHE A 113 -2.41 7.56 -3.59
CA PHE A 113 -1.12 7.93 -3.01
C PHE A 113 -0.30 8.84 -3.95
N ASN A 114 -0.18 8.48 -5.23
CA ASN A 114 0.51 9.34 -6.19
C ASN A 114 -0.15 10.72 -6.34
N PHE A 115 -1.48 10.78 -6.27
CA PHE A 115 -2.22 12.03 -6.25
C PHE A 115 -1.87 12.86 -5.01
N LEU A 116 -1.83 12.26 -3.83
CA LEU A 116 -1.45 12.93 -2.58
C LEU A 116 0.01 13.41 -2.60
N ILE A 117 0.93 12.59 -3.12
CA ILE A 117 2.35 12.95 -3.29
C ILE A 117 2.48 14.20 -4.18
N LYS A 118 1.75 14.26 -5.32
CA LYS A 118 1.70 15.44 -6.18
C LYS A 118 1.11 16.69 -5.51
N LYS A 119 0.35 16.50 -4.43
CA LYS A 119 -0.19 17.59 -3.59
C LYS A 119 0.68 17.87 -2.36
N ASN A 120 1.94 17.42 -2.38
CA ASN A 120 2.93 17.60 -1.32
C ASN A 120 2.57 16.95 0.02
N PHE A 121 1.73 15.91 0.02
CA PHE A 121 1.53 15.09 1.22
C PHE A 121 2.66 14.08 1.37
N ALA A 122 3.17 13.96 2.59
CA ALA A 122 4.16 12.95 2.91
C ALA A 122 3.47 11.63 3.27
N ILE A 123 3.82 10.56 2.58
CA ILE A 123 3.38 9.20 2.90
C ILE A 123 4.56 8.47 3.52
N PHE A 124 4.42 8.13 4.79
CA PHE A 124 5.40 7.37 5.55
C PHE A 124 5.07 5.88 5.52
N PHE A 125 5.97 5.06 6.04
CA PHE A 125 5.76 3.63 6.16
C PHE A 125 6.31 3.07 7.47
N THR A 126 5.75 1.94 7.87
CA THR A 126 6.35 1.01 8.82
C THR A 126 6.67 -0.29 8.09
N LYS A 127 7.73 -0.98 8.53
CA LYS A 127 8.14 -2.24 7.92
C LYS A 127 7.23 -3.36 8.39
N SER A 128 6.72 -4.15 7.46
CA SER A 128 6.19 -5.46 7.78
C SER A 128 7.35 -6.42 8.01
N ASN A 129 7.45 -6.94 9.23
CA ASN A 129 8.52 -7.87 9.63
C ASN A 129 8.02 -9.31 9.75
N LYS A 130 6.75 -9.55 9.49
CA LYS A 130 6.08 -10.83 9.64
C LYS A 130 5.51 -11.29 8.31
N GLN A 131 5.24 -12.57 8.24
CA GLN A 131 4.60 -13.16 7.08
C GLN A 131 3.20 -12.58 6.92
N TRP A 132 2.84 -12.27 5.70
CA TRP A 132 1.53 -11.83 5.27
C TRP A 132 1.16 -12.58 3.98
N TYR A 133 -0.11 -12.59 3.64
CA TYR A 133 -0.66 -13.28 2.48
C TYR A 133 -1.63 -12.38 1.76
N GLU A 134 -1.70 -12.53 0.46
CA GLU A 134 -2.66 -11.92 -0.45
C GLU A 134 -3.31 -13.06 -1.24
N PHE A 135 -4.62 -13.05 -1.33
CA PHE A 135 -5.42 -14.10 -1.93
C PHE A 135 -6.13 -13.55 -3.16
N ASP A 136 -5.41 -13.47 -4.28
CA ASP A 136 -5.94 -12.97 -5.55
C ASP A 136 -6.81 -14.02 -6.24
N ASP A 137 -6.52 -15.31 -6.00
CA ASP A 137 -7.22 -16.42 -6.60
C ASP A 137 -7.31 -17.65 -5.66
N LYS A 138 -8.04 -18.68 -6.12
CA LYS A 138 -8.18 -19.94 -5.37
C LYS A 138 -6.84 -20.63 -5.15
N GLY A 139 -5.90 -20.53 -6.08
CA GLY A 139 -4.58 -21.15 -5.96
C GLY A 139 -3.75 -20.54 -4.81
N ASP A 140 -3.90 -19.25 -4.55
CA ASP A 140 -3.27 -18.59 -3.40
C ASP A 140 -3.83 -19.16 -2.08
N LEU A 141 -5.15 -19.35 -2.00
CA LEU A 141 -5.81 -19.93 -0.82
C LEU A 141 -5.40 -21.38 -0.61
N ASP A 142 -5.43 -22.20 -1.66
CA ASP A 142 -5.03 -23.60 -1.60
C ASP A 142 -3.57 -23.75 -1.14
N SER A 143 -2.67 -22.91 -1.67
CA SER A 143 -1.26 -22.85 -1.26
C SER A 143 -1.05 -22.43 0.19
N PHE A 144 -1.99 -21.71 0.77
CA PHE A 144 -1.96 -21.30 2.18
C PHE A 144 -2.43 -22.42 3.09
N LEU A 145 -3.47 -23.16 2.70
CA LEU A 145 -4.09 -24.22 3.51
C LEU A 145 -3.23 -25.51 3.61
N VAL A 146 -2.32 -25.74 2.65
CA VAL A 146 -1.43 -26.93 2.62
C VAL A 146 -0.18 -26.74 3.52
N LYS A 147 -0.03 -25.63 4.20
CA LYS A 147 1.08 -25.35 5.14
C LYS A 147 0.72 -25.66 6.57
#